data_66744a31a33777c7610f51cac66705c2
#
_entry.id   66744a31a33777c7610f51cac66705c2
#
_cell.length_a   1.000
_cell.length_b   1.000
_cell.length_c   1.000
_cell.angle_alpha   90.00
_cell.angle_beta   90.00
_cell.angle_gamma   90.00
#
_symmetry.space_group_name_H-M   'P 1'
#
loop_
_entity.id
_entity.type
_entity.pdbx_description
1 polymer ?
#
loop_
_entity_poly.entity_id
_entity_poly.type
_entity_poly.pdbx_seq_one_letter_code
_entity_poly.pdbx_strand_id
1 'polypeptide(L)'
;MPVLRAKRARLDHGPKRPICRFLLSDAAIGKVTKDISAGTDAARSVTPRELGSGSPHDPIHLPLRKIPNDNGCYHCATDECCCVEFEKILSNTYAQLSKKRVVEVSGARQLCAKSLLTPFVTRLVHLMKITEQDTFYDFGCGNGSVLFQVACMTGAKCVGVEVSTHNADVAREAWQVLRQVLERKYKRPMPAVEIITADLAELISTPTYFEEEKGQTAILMSNLLFPKPLTHFLSERLRSTPVGTRILCFDDLYPHARSVATYRDPVAFELFDMKDYLWQEMSVEWCSMEGTFFIHTRK
;
A
#
# COMPACT_ATOMS: atom_id res chain seq x y z
N MET A 1 36.74 -43.64 -4.53
CA MET A 1 35.73 -43.04 -3.64
C MET A 1 34.96 -42.00 -4.44
N PRO A 2 33.67 -42.18 -4.75
CA PRO A 2 32.88 -41.18 -5.51
C PRO A 2 32.31 -40.13 -4.56
N VAL A 3 32.53 -38.86 -4.93
CA VAL A 3 32.02 -37.68 -4.24
C VAL A 3 30.54 -37.54 -4.57
N LEU A 4 29.69 -37.71 -3.59
CA LEU A 4 28.24 -37.45 -3.67
C LEU A 4 27.98 -35.93 -3.78
N ARG A 5 27.62 -35.49 -4.97
CA ARG A 5 27.05 -34.13 -5.18
C ARG A 5 25.63 -34.13 -4.62
N ALA A 6 25.43 -33.42 -3.51
CA ALA A 6 24.12 -33.11 -2.98
C ALA A 6 23.38 -32.17 -3.96
N LYS A 7 22.29 -32.65 -4.57
CA LYS A 7 21.33 -31.82 -5.31
C LYS A 7 20.63 -30.89 -4.31
N ARG A 8 20.98 -29.61 -4.32
CA ARG A 8 20.19 -28.57 -3.67
C ARG A 8 18.83 -28.50 -4.37
N ALA A 9 17.80 -28.95 -3.68
CA ALA A 9 16.41 -28.68 -4.08
C ALA A 9 16.21 -27.16 -4.10
N ARG A 10 15.91 -26.59 -5.28
CA ARG A 10 15.41 -25.22 -5.40
C ARG A 10 14.00 -25.23 -4.80
N LEU A 11 13.89 -24.67 -3.61
CA LEU A 11 12.59 -24.27 -3.07
C LEU A 11 12.09 -23.11 -3.92
N ASP A 12 11.14 -23.42 -4.79
CA ASP A 12 10.43 -22.45 -5.61
C ASP A 12 9.44 -21.68 -4.70
N HIS A 13 9.95 -20.64 -4.06
CA HIS A 13 9.11 -19.69 -3.35
C HIS A 13 8.54 -18.69 -4.37
N GLY A 14 7.59 -19.15 -5.18
CA GLY A 14 6.72 -18.23 -5.89
C GLY A 14 6.12 -17.22 -4.91
N PRO A 15 5.94 -15.94 -5.31
CA PRO A 15 5.47 -14.89 -4.40
C PRO A 15 4.13 -15.31 -3.80
N LYS A 16 4.10 -15.55 -2.49
CA LYS A 16 2.85 -15.78 -1.77
C LYS A 16 2.03 -14.52 -1.88
N ARG A 17 0.94 -14.58 -2.65
CA ARG A 17 0.02 -13.45 -2.82
C ARG A 17 -0.55 -13.07 -1.46
N PRO A 18 -0.55 -11.78 -1.06
CA PRO A 18 -1.24 -11.37 0.14
C PRO A 18 -2.74 -11.68 -0.05
N ILE A 19 -3.28 -12.50 0.81
CA ILE A 19 -4.70 -12.82 0.87
C ILE A 19 -5.29 -11.90 1.93
N CYS A 20 -6.54 -11.47 1.74
CA CYS A 20 -7.29 -10.71 2.74
C CYS A 20 -7.48 -11.56 4.00
N ARG A 21 -6.43 -11.62 4.81
CA ARG A 21 -6.25 -12.62 5.87
C ARG A 21 -7.24 -12.48 7.00
N PHE A 22 -7.67 -11.25 7.25
CA PHE A 22 -8.55 -10.93 8.37
C PHE A 22 -10.03 -10.84 7.98
N LEU A 23 -10.33 -10.69 6.71
CA LEU A 23 -11.69 -10.48 6.23
C LEU A 23 -12.32 -11.70 5.57
N LEU A 24 -11.51 -12.68 5.12
CA LEU A 24 -12.02 -13.94 4.59
C LEU A 24 -12.33 -14.92 5.73
N SER A 25 -13.46 -15.61 5.66
CA SER A 25 -13.81 -16.69 6.60
C SER A 25 -12.87 -17.88 6.42
N ASP A 26 -12.62 -18.65 7.49
CA ASP A 26 -11.78 -19.86 7.45
C ASP A 26 -12.28 -20.89 6.41
N ALA A 27 -13.58 -20.87 6.05
CA ALA A 27 -14.16 -21.69 5.00
C ALA A 27 -13.67 -21.27 3.59
N ALA A 28 -13.43 -19.99 3.36
CA ALA A 28 -12.86 -19.48 2.10
C ALA A 28 -11.36 -19.81 1.99
N ILE A 29 -10.62 -19.77 3.10
CA ILE A 29 -9.20 -20.13 3.15
C ILE A 29 -8.99 -21.61 2.82
N GLY A 30 -9.88 -22.50 3.29
CA GLY A 30 -9.84 -23.93 3.01
C GLY A 30 -10.14 -24.30 1.54
N LYS A 31 -10.87 -23.49 0.79
CA LYS A 31 -11.13 -23.71 -0.64
C LYS A 31 -9.93 -23.38 -1.52
N VAL A 32 -9.17 -22.32 -1.19
CA VAL A 32 -8.00 -21.88 -1.98
C VAL A 32 -6.91 -22.95 -2.08
N THR A 33 -6.81 -23.85 -1.10
CA THR A 33 -5.79 -24.90 -1.12
C THR A 33 -6.21 -26.16 -1.90
N LYS A 34 -7.49 -26.33 -2.26
CA LYS A 34 -8.00 -27.53 -2.95
C LYS A 34 -8.16 -27.36 -4.46
N ASP A 35 -8.31 -26.14 -5.00
CA ASP A 35 -8.62 -25.92 -6.40
C ASP A 35 -7.38 -25.85 -7.34
N ILE A 36 -6.19 -26.22 -6.86
CA ILE A 36 -4.98 -26.25 -7.71
C ILE A 36 -4.92 -27.53 -8.59
N SER A 37 -5.86 -28.49 -8.44
CA SER A 37 -5.75 -29.81 -9.08
C SER A 37 -6.89 -30.24 -10.00
N ALA A 38 -7.86 -29.38 -10.35
CA ALA A 38 -8.94 -29.75 -11.26
C ALA A 38 -9.00 -28.81 -12.48
N GLY A 39 -8.38 -29.25 -13.58
CA GLY A 39 -8.57 -28.60 -14.88
C GLY A 39 -9.95 -28.93 -15.45
N THR A 40 -10.78 -27.94 -15.69
CA THR A 40 -11.86 -27.95 -16.67
C THR A 40 -12.10 -26.52 -17.18
N ASP A 41 -12.22 -26.40 -18.50
CA ASP A 41 -12.48 -25.17 -19.26
C ASP A 41 -13.82 -24.53 -18.88
N ALA A 42 -13.84 -23.73 -17.83
CA ALA A 42 -14.88 -22.75 -17.57
C ALA A 42 -14.31 -21.36 -17.86
N ALA A 43 -15.11 -20.50 -18.51
CA ALA A 43 -14.75 -19.18 -18.97
C ALA A 43 -13.76 -18.49 -18.01
N ARG A 44 -12.51 -18.36 -18.43
CA ARG A 44 -11.44 -17.74 -17.66
C ARG A 44 -11.86 -16.31 -17.29
N SER A 45 -12.17 -16.08 -16.03
CA SER A 45 -12.28 -14.72 -15.51
C SER A 45 -10.95 -14.01 -15.80
N VAL A 46 -10.98 -12.99 -16.68
CA VAL A 46 -9.76 -12.32 -17.12
C VAL A 46 -9.32 -11.41 -15.99
N THR A 47 -8.41 -11.92 -15.15
CA THR A 47 -7.75 -11.10 -14.14
C THR A 47 -6.96 -9.99 -14.85
N PRO A 48 -7.07 -8.72 -14.42
CA PRO A 48 -6.33 -7.64 -15.04
C PRO A 48 -4.82 -7.87 -14.84
N ARG A 49 -4.07 -7.91 -15.94
CA ARG A 49 -2.61 -8.05 -15.91
C ARG A 49 -1.97 -6.67 -16.00
N GLU A 50 -0.91 -6.50 -15.26
CA GLU A 50 -0.04 -5.34 -15.39
C GLU A 50 0.65 -5.37 -16.76
N LEU A 51 0.67 -4.23 -17.45
CA LEU A 51 1.25 -4.07 -18.79
C LEU A 51 2.25 -2.91 -18.78
N GLY A 52 3.44 -3.14 -19.26
CA GLY A 52 4.53 -2.15 -19.32
C GLY A 52 5.79 -2.65 -18.62
N SER A 53 6.91 -2.02 -18.92
CA SER A 53 8.22 -2.34 -18.32
C SER A 53 8.48 -1.65 -16.98
N GLY A 54 7.72 -0.59 -16.68
CA GLY A 54 7.93 0.28 -15.52
C GLY A 54 9.01 1.35 -15.75
N SER A 55 9.40 1.57 -17.00
CA SER A 55 10.25 2.71 -17.34
C SER A 55 9.42 3.99 -17.52
N PRO A 56 10.03 5.19 -17.45
CA PRO A 56 9.32 6.46 -17.67
C PRO A 56 8.65 6.59 -19.05
N HIS A 57 9.14 5.85 -20.06
CA HIS A 57 8.59 5.83 -21.41
C HIS A 57 7.60 4.70 -21.65
N ASP A 58 7.54 3.73 -20.74
CA ASP A 58 6.66 2.58 -20.80
C ASP A 58 6.22 2.20 -19.36
N PRO A 59 5.45 3.07 -18.70
CA PRO A 59 5.00 2.84 -17.32
C PRO A 59 4.08 1.62 -17.24
N ILE A 60 4.03 0.99 -16.08
CA ILE A 60 3.17 -0.16 -15.85
C ILE A 60 1.73 0.31 -15.71
N HIS A 61 0.89 -0.06 -16.66
CA HIS A 61 -0.54 0.17 -16.61
C HIS A 61 -1.21 -0.82 -15.66
N LEU A 62 -2.20 -0.35 -14.94
CA LEU A 62 -3.02 -1.14 -14.04
C LEU A 62 -4.48 -1.21 -14.55
N PRO A 63 -4.74 -1.94 -15.65
CA PRO A 63 -6.07 -1.98 -16.23
C PRO A 63 -7.09 -2.53 -15.24
N LEU A 64 -8.33 -2.04 -15.33
CA LEU A 64 -9.46 -2.57 -14.59
C LEU A 64 -9.95 -3.86 -15.23
N ARG A 65 -10.64 -4.69 -14.45
CA ARG A 65 -11.40 -5.82 -15.01
C ARG A 65 -12.52 -5.29 -15.88
N LYS A 66 -12.78 -5.95 -17.01
CA LYS A 66 -13.93 -5.64 -17.87
C LYS A 66 -15.26 -5.98 -17.17
N ILE A 67 -15.25 -7.03 -16.38
CA ILE A 67 -16.38 -7.50 -15.58
C ILE A 67 -15.88 -7.55 -14.12
N PRO A 68 -16.64 -7.02 -13.15
CA PRO A 68 -16.25 -7.09 -11.76
C PRO A 68 -16.14 -8.55 -11.30
N ASN A 69 -15.37 -8.82 -10.26
CA ASN A 69 -15.38 -10.12 -9.61
C ASN A 69 -16.70 -10.34 -8.85
N ASP A 70 -16.90 -11.53 -8.29
CA ASP A 70 -18.13 -11.91 -7.56
C ASP A 70 -18.48 -10.95 -6.41
N ASN A 71 -17.51 -10.20 -5.90
CA ASN A 71 -17.69 -9.19 -4.86
C ASN A 71 -17.88 -7.76 -5.39
N GLY A 72 -18.03 -7.58 -6.70
CA GLY A 72 -18.25 -6.28 -7.33
C GLY A 72 -16.98 -5.43 -7.52
N CYS A 73 -15.79 -6.00 -7.35
CA CYS A 73 -14.53 -5.26 -7.45
C CYS A 73 -13.92 -5.34 -8.85
N TYR A 74 -13.52 -4.20 -9.41
CA TYR A 74 -12.86 -4.07 -10.71
C TYR A 74 -11.32 -4.08 -10.63
N HIS A 75 -10.74 -3.86 -9.45
CA HIS A 75 -9.30 -3.73 -9.25
C HIS A 75 -8.58 -5.01 -8.83
N CYS A 76 -9.29 -5.92 -8.15
CA CYS A 76 -8.65 -7.10 -7.60
C CYS A 76 -8.17 -8.07 -8.68
N ALA A 77 -6.94 -8.54 -8.53
CA ALA A 77 -6.36 -9.57 -9.39
C ALA A 77 -6.92 -10.98 -9.13
N THR A 78 -7.72 -11.14 -8.07
CA THR A 78 -8.36 -12.41 -7.68
C THR A 78 -9.88 -12.25 -7.66
N ASP A 79 -10.62 -13.33 -7.81
CA ASP A 79 -12.08 -13.31 -7.65
C ASP A 79 -12.45 -13.17 -6.17
N GLU A 80 -11.65 -13.72 -5.29
CA GLU A 80 -11.80 -13.56 -3.84
C GLU A 80 -11.18 -12.25 -3.38
N CYS A 81 -12.00 -11.25 -3.12
CA CYS A 81 -11.58 -10.00 -2.50
C CYS A 81 -12.57 -9.54 -1.44
N CYS A 82 -12.11 -8.71 -0.54
CA CYS A 82 -12.94 -8.14 0.53
C CYS A 82 -13.05 -6.62 0.45
N CYS A 83 -12.64 -6.01 -0.67
CA CYS A 83 -12.63 -4.56 -0.84
C CYS A 83 -13.99 -3.93 -0.54
N VAL A 84 -15.05 -4.44 -1.18
CA VAL A 84 -16.41 -3.89 -1.06
C VAL A 84 -16.96 -4.10 0.36
N GLU A 85 -16.68 -5.25 0.96
CA GLU A 85 -17.08 -5.52 2.35
C GLU A 85 -16.34 -4.61 3.33
N PHE A 86 -15.02 -4.47 3.16
CA PHE A 86 -14.22 -3.58 3.99
C PHE A 86 -14.66 -2.13 3.86
N GLU A 87 -14.89 -1.64 2.65
CA GLU A 87 -15.38 -0.30 2.38
C GLU A 87 -16.72 -0.02 3.09
N LYS A 88 -17.63 -0.98 3.05
CA LYS A 88 -18.91 -0.89 3.77
C LYS A 88 -18.72 -0.80 5.29
N ILE A 89 -17.84 -1.63 5.85
CA ILE A 89 -17.55 -1.61 7.30
C ILE A 89 -16.89 -0.28 7.67
N LEU A 90 -15.92 0.17 6.87
CA LEU A 90 -15.19 1.41 7.08
C LEU A 90 -16.12 2.64 7.01
N SER A 91 -16.97 2.72 5.98
CA SER A 91 -17.95 3.79 5.81
C SER A 91 -18.93 3.85 6.98
N ASN A 92 -19.43 2.70 7.44
CA ASN A 92 -20.30 2.62 8.61
C ASN A 92 -19.57 3.05 9.89
N THR A 93 -18.27 2.75 10.00
CA THR A 93 -17.45 3.19 11.14
C THR A 93 -17.36 4.72 11.14
N TYR A 94 -16.95 5.35 10.03
CA TYR A 94 -16.86 6.80 9.96
C TYR A 94 -18.21 7.52 10.13
N ALA A 95 -19.31 6.89 9.71
CA ALA A 95 -20.65 7.46 9.90
C ALA A 95 -21.01 7.62 11.38
N GLN A 96 -20.50 6.73 12.25
CA GLN A 96 -20.79 6.70 13.69
C GLN A 96 -19.94 7.68 14.50
N LEU A 97 -18.81 8.18 13.93
CA LEU A 97 -17.91 9.07 14.65
C LEU A 97 -18.54 10.44 14.89
N SER A 98 -18.27 11.00 16.04
CA SER A 98 -18.70 12.36 16.41
C SER A 98 -17.98 13.41 15.57
N LYS A 99 -16.68 13.23 15.36
CA LYS A 99 -15.83 14.08 14.53
C LYS A 99 -15.76 13.53 13.11
N LYS A 100 -15.77 14.45 12.12
CA LYS A 100 -15.56 14.09 10.71
C LYS A 100 -14.19 14.58 10.26
N ARG A 101 -13.57 13.87 9.30
CA ARG A 101 -12.30 14.32 8.72
C ARG A 101 -12.48 15.70 8.08
N VAL A 102 -11.47 16.51 8.17
CA VAL A 102 -11.37 17.75 7.40
C VAL A 102 -10.67 17.42 6.08
N VAL A 103 -11.41 17.49 4.98
CA VAL A 103 -10.90 17.11 3.65
C VAL A 103 -10.08 18.25 3.04
N GLU A 104 -10.52 19.50 3.23
CA GLU A 104 -9.87 20.68 2.66
C GLU A 104 -9.80 21.79 3.70
N VAL A 105 -8.65 22.45 3.77
CA VAL A 105 -8.43 23.62 4.61
C VAL A 105 -8.19 24.82 3.70
N SER A 106 -9.02 25.84 3.81
CA SER A 106 -8.90 27.07 3.01
C SER A 106 -7.53 27.71 3.20
N GLY A 107 -6.82 27.95 2.11
CA GLY A 107 -5.47 28.52 2.13
C GLY A 107 -4.34 27.57 2.50
N ALA A 108 -4.62 26.29 2.84
CA ALA A 108 -3.63 25.31 3.25
C ALA A 108 -3.80 23.97 2.49
N ARG A 109 -3.52 24.00 1.17
CA ARG A 109 -3.70 22.84 0.29
C ARG A 109 -2.92 21.60 0.75
N GLN A 110 -1.79 21.78 1.41
CA GLN A 110 -0.96 20.72 1.99
C GLN A 110 -1.66 19.96 3.12
N LEU A 111 -2.76 20.48 3.66
CA LEU A 111 -3.58 19.81 4.68
C LEU A 111 -4.80 19.10 4.10
N CYS A 112 -4.89 18.96 2.77
CA CYS A 112 -5.97 18.20 2.14
C CYS A 112 -5.83 16.71 2.44
N ALA A 113 -6.90 16.10 2.97
CA ALA A 113 -6.95 14.69 3.35
C ALA A 113 -7.89 13.89 2.42
N LYS A 114 -7.59 13.88 1.11
CA LYS A 114 -8.25 13.01 0.12
C LYS A 114 -7.54 11.66 0.08
N SER A 115 -8.31 10.58 -0.03
CA SER A 115 -7.81 9.22 0.15
C SER A 115 -7.70 8.45 -1.16
N LEU A 116 -6.97 7.34 -1.10
CA LEU A 116 -7.02 6.27 -2.08
C LEU A 116 -8.31 5.47 -1.87
N LEU A 117 -8.91 5.01 -2.95
CA LEU A 117 -10.10 4.17 -2.87
C LEU A 117 -9.75 2.72 -2.50
N THR A 118 -10.60 2.10 -1.71
CA THR A 118 -10.41 0.75 -1.16
C THR A 118 -9.98 -0.30 -2.20
N PRO A 119 -10.58 -0.39 -3.40
CA PRO A 119 -10.14 -1.36 -4.39
C PRO A 119 -8.71 -1.11 -4.90
N PHE A 120 -8.32 0.16 -5.03
CA PHE A 120 -6.96 0.51 -5.45
C PHE A 120 -5.93 0.20 -4.37
N VAL A 121 -6.23 0.50 -3.09
CA VAL A 121 -5.36 0.12 -1.96
C VAL A 121 -5.09 -1.39 -1.96
N THR A 122 -6.12 -2.21 -2.20
CA THR A 122 -5.94 -3.67 -2.33
C THR A 122 -4.91 -3.99 -3.40
N ARG A 123 -4.98 -3.34 -4.56
CA ARG A 123 -4.03 -3.55 -5.64
C ARG A 123 -2.62 -3.11 -5.26
N LEU A 124 -2.47 -1.97 -4.59
CA LEU A 124 -1.17 -1.49 -4.10
C LEU A 124 -0.53 -2.45 -3.09
N VAL A 125 -1.31 -3.03 -2.19
CA VAL A 125 -0.82 -4.06 -1.26
C VAL A 125 -0.18 -5.24 -2.02
N HIS A 126 -0.82 -5.68 -3.11
CA HIS A 126 -0.28 -6.75 -3.95
C HIS A 126 1.00 -6.32 -4.70
N LEU A 127 1.02 -5.12 -5.28
CA LEU A 127 2.18 -4.58 -5.99
C LEU A 127 3.40 -4.44 -5.08
N MET A 128 3.18 -3.87 -3.91
CA MET A 128 4.22 -3.70 -2.89
C MET A 128 4.53 -5.01 -2.15
N LYS A 129 3.77 -6.09 -2.35
CA LYS A 129 3.95 -7.39 -1.71
C LYS A 129 3.99 -7.29 -0.18
N ILE A 130 3.11 -6.48 0.39
CA ILE A 130 3.06 -6.26 1.84
C ILE A 130 2.54 -7.52 2.53
N THR A 131 3.22 -7.95 3.59
CA THR A 131 2.93 -9.14 4.38
C THR A 131 2.87 -8.82 5.88
N GLU A 132 2.52 -9.78 6.70
CA GLU A 132 2.53 -9.65 8.17
C GLU A 132 3.93 -9.42 8.78
N GLN A 133 4.98 -9.64 8.01
CA GLN A 133 6.37 -9.44 8.44
C GLN A 133 6.86 -8.02 8.18
N ASP A 134 6.05 -7.21 7.50
CA ASP A 134 6.37 -5.84 7.18
C ASP A 134 5.91 -4.87 8.29
N THR A 135 6.65 -3.77 8.45
CA THR A 135 6.11 -2.55 9.04
C THR A 135 5.70 -1.63 7.89
N PHE A 136 4.41 -1.29 7.86
CA PHE A 136 3.84 -0.39 6.85
C PHE A 136 3.70 1.01 7.43
N TYR A 137 4.28 2.00 6.74
CA TYR A 137 4.17 3.42 7.08
C TYR A 137 3.26 4.13 6.07
N ASP A 138 2.34 4.96 6.57
CA ASP A 138 1.53 5.89 5.76
C ASP A 138 1.86 7.32 6.17
N PHE A 139 2.67 8.00 5.36
CA PHE A 139 3.11 9.37 5.60
C PHE A 139 2.09 10.37 5.05
N GLY A 140 1.37 11.02 5.95
CA GLY A 140 0.18 11.81 5.66
C GLY A 140 -1.07 10.94 5.66
N CYS A 141 -1.27 10.13 6.71
CA CYS A 141 -2.31 9.11 6.75
C CYS A 141 -3.76 9.67 6.83
N GLY A 142 -3.92 10.97 7.03
CA GLY A 142 -5.24 11.61 7.11
C GLY A 142 -6.13 10.97 8.17
N ASN A 143 -7.28 10.45 7.75
CA ASN A 143 -8.22 9.75 8.62
C ASN A 143 -7.89 8.24 8.84
N GLY A 144 -6.78 7.76 8.30
CA GLY A 144 -6.30 6.40 8.52
C GLY A 144 -6.91 5.31 7.61
N SER A 145 -7.74 5.64 6.63
CA SER A 145 -8.47 4.65 5.81
C SER A 145 -7.56 3.63 5.13
N VAL A 146 -6.46 4.09 4.52
CA VAL A 146 -5.46 3.25 3.86
C VAL A 146 -4.74 2.37 4.88
N LEU A 147 -4.30 2.99 5.98
CA LEU A 147 -3.59 2.33 7.07
C LEU A 147 -4.38 1.14 7.61
N PHE A 148 -5.68 1.36 7.88
CA PHE A 148 -6.56 0.32 8.43
C PHE A 148 -6.79 -0.81 7.44
N GLN A 149 -6.93 -0.49 6.15
CA GLN A 149 -7.11 -1.51 5.14
C GLN A 149 -5.86 -2.38 5.01
N VAL A 150 -4.67 -1.79 4.95
CA VAL A 150 -3.42 -2.55 4.90
C VAL A 150 -3.28 -3.45 6.11
N ALA A 151 -3.51 -2.91 7.32
CA ALA A 151 -3.49 -3.69 8.55
C ALA A 151 -4.42 -4.90 8.49
N CYS A 152 -5.68 -4.69 8.08
CA CYS A 152 -6.70 -5.74 8.00
C CYS A 152 -6.41 -6.78 6.90
N MET A 153 -5.81 -6.38 5.80
CA MET A 153 -5.50 -7.29 4.68
C MET A 153 -4.29 -8.16 4.96
N THR A 154 -3.26 -7.59 5.56
CA THR A 154 -1.92 -8.20 5.61
C THR A 154 -1.55 -8.73 6.98
N GLY A 155 -2.08 -8.12 8.04
CA GLY A 155 -1.62 -8.36 9.41
C GLY A 155 -0.32 -7.62 9.76
N ALA A 156 0.18 -6.76 8.88
CA ALA A 156 1.35 -5.94 9.12
C ALA A 156 1.15 -5.01 10.32
N LYS A 157 2.24 -4.70 11.02
CA LYS A 157 2.29 -3.53 11.91
C LYS A 157 2.14 -2.28 11.04
N CYS A 158 1.24 -1.38 11.40
CA CYS A 158 0.99 -0.18 10.62
C CYS A 158 1.22 1.08 11.46
N VAL A 159 1.94 2.05 10.89
CA VAL A 159 2.26 3.34 11.52
C VAL A 159 1.82 4.46 10.59
N GLY A 160 0.85 5.26 11.02
CA GLY A 160 0.39 6.45 10.31
C GLY A 160 0.97 7.71 10.93
N VAL A 161 1.46 8.62 10.11
CA VAL A 161 1.91 9.95 10.55
C VAL A 161 1.01 10.99 9.92
N GLU A 162 0.45 11.89 10.75
CA GLU A 162 -0.45 12.94 10.30
C GLU A 162 -0.16 14.25 11.04
N VAL A 163 0.01 15.33 10.29
CA VAL A 163 0.32 16.65 10.85
C VAL A 163 -0.92 17.33 11.45
N SER A 164 -2.11 17.06 10.90
CA SER A 164 -3.37 17.57 11.42
C SER A 164 -3.80 16.80 12.66
N THR A 165 -3.71 17.43 13.84
CA THR A 165 -4.19 16.85 15.10
C THR A 165 -5.65 16.39 14.99
N HIS A 166 -6.51 17.19 14.32
CA HIS A 166 -7.91 16.84 14.13
C HIS A 166 -8.09 15.55 13.33
N ASN A 167 -7.43 15.42 12.17
CA ASN A 167 -7.54 14.21 11.35
C ASN A 167 -6.89 12.99 12.03
N ALA A 168 -5.78 13.17 12.73
CA ALA A 168 -5.16 12.13 13.54
C ALA A 168 -6.09 11.62 14.67
N ASP A 169 -6.82 12.52 15.32
CA ASP A 169 -7.84 12.14 16.34
C ASP A 169 -8.99 11.36 15.72
N VAL A 170 -9.50 11.81 14.56
CA VAL A 170 -10.51 11.06 13.80
C VAL A 170 -10.01 9.66 13.46
N ALA A 171 -8.76 9.53 13.02
CA ALA A 171 -8.16 8.24 12.71
C ALA A 171 -8.07 7.34 13.96
N ARG A 172 -7.63 7.85 15.10
CA ARG A 172 -7.55 7.07 16.35
C ARG A 172 -8.93 6.59 16.82
N GLU A 173 -9.93 7.47 16.81
CA GLU A 173 -11.31 7.14 17.16
C GLU A 173 -11.87 6.08 16.18
N ALA A 174 -11.65 6.28 14.87
CA ALA A 174 -12.07 5.33 13.85
C ALA A 174 -11.45 3.94 14.06
N TRP A 175 -10.14 3.86 14.33
CA TRP A 175 -9.49 2.58 14.57
C TRP A 175 -10.03 1.87 15.81
N GLN A 176 -10.30 2.58 16.89
CA GLN A 176 -10.87 1.97 18.10
C GLN A 176 -12.22 1.32 17.83
N VAL A 177 -13.11 1.99 17.08
CA VAL A 177 -14.43 1.46 16.71
C VAL A 177 -14.30 0.30 15.72
N LEU A 178 -13.53 0.52 14.64
CA LEU A 178 -13.33 -0.46 13.57
C LEU A 178 -12.73 -1.76 14.12
N ARG A 179 -11.68 -1.65 14.92
CA ARG A 179 -11.01 -2.79 15.55
C ARG A 179 -12.00 -3.66 16.34
N GLN A 180 -12.85 -3.05 17.18
CA GLN A 180 -13.84 -3.79 17.97
C GLN A 180 -14.88 -4.50 17.10
N VAL A 181 -15.30 -3.87 15.99
CA VAL A 181 -16.23 -4.46 15.02
C VAL A 181 -15.59 -5.68 14.36
N LEU A 182 -14.36 -5.55 13.90
CA LEU A 182 -13.63 -6.61 13.18
C LEU A 182 -13.28 -7.78 14.11
N GLU A 183 -12.77 -7.50 15.33
CA GLU A 183 -12.44 -8.55 16.31
C GLU A 183 -13.68 -9.34 16.73
N ARG A 184 -14.83 -8.69 16.89
CA ARG A 184 -16.11 -9.38 17.17
C ARG A 184 -16.60 -10.22 15.99
N LYS A 185 -16.48 -9.68 14.77
CA LYS A 185 -16.95 -10.36 13.55
C LYS A 185 -16.09 -11.58 13.21
N TYR A 186 -14.77 -11.44 13.25
CA TYR A 186 -13.84 -12.46 12.77
C TYR A 186 -13.22 -13.31 13.89
N LYS A 187 -13.57 -13.05 15.16
CA LYS A 187 -13.11 -13.80 16.34
C LYS A 187 -11.58 -13.93 16.44
N ARG A 188 -10.85 -12.90 16.01
CA ARG A 188 -9.39 -12.85 16.07
C ARG A 188 -8.91 -11.42 16.38
N PRO A 189 -7.71 -11.26 17.01
CA PRO A 189 -7.15 -9.94 17.28
C PRO A 189 -6.76 -9.25 16.00
N MET A 190 -6.91 -7.92 15.94
CA MET A 190 -6.40 -7.09 14.86
C MET A 190 -4.93 -6.74 15.09
N PRO A 191 -4.16 -6.49 14.02
CA PRO A 191 -2.77 -6.08 14.12
C PRO A 191 -2.60 -4.72 14.81
N ALA A 192 -1.37 -4.42 15.22
CA ALA A 192 -1.05 -3.13 15.82
C ALA A 192 -1.13 -2.02 14.76
N VAL A 193 -1.89 -0.97 15.09
CA VAL A 193 -1.98 0.27 14.31
C VAL A 193 -1.67 1.43 15.24
N GLU A 194 -0.67 2.19 14.92
CA GLU A 194 -0.23 3.38 15.64
C GLU A 194 -0.48 4.62 14.78
N ILE A 195 -0.96 5.72 15.37
CA ILE A 195 -1.19 6.98 14.69
C ILE A 195 -0.45 8.07 15.47
N ILE A 196 0.58 8.62 14.81
CA ILE A 196 1.45 9.65 15.36
C ILE A 196 1.01 11.00 14.82
N THR A 197 0.75 11.96 15.72
CA THR A 197 0.55 13.36 15.33
C THR A 197 1.89 14.06 15.34
N ALA A 198 2.46 14.31 14.17
CA ALA A 198 3.78 14.94 14.05
C ALA A 198 3.99 15.57 12.67
N ASP A 199 4.92 16.52 12.60
CA ASP A 199 5.54 16.91 11.34
C ASP A 199 6.52 15.82 10.90
N LEU A 200 6.40 15.37 9.66
CA LEU A 200 7.28 14.33 9.10
C LEU A 200 8.76 14.75 9.11
N ALA A 201 9.04 16.03 8.84
CA ALA A 201 10.42 16.51 8.83
C ALA A 201 11.06 16.43 10.22
N GLU A 202 10.30 16.69 11.28
CA GLU A 202 10.77 16.55 12.65
C GLU A 202 10.95 15.07 13.03
N LEU A 203 9.92 14.26 12.74
CA LEU A 203 9.88 12.85 13.13
C LEU A 203 11.04 12.04 12.55
N ILE A 204 11.27 12.15 11.25
CA ILE A 204 12.31 11.38 10.54
C ILE A 204 13.66 12.11 10.45
N SER A 205 13.84 13.22 11.20
CA SER A 205 15.12 13.91 11.27
C SER A 205 16.20 13.04 11.94
N THR A 206 15.79 12.16 12.85
CA THR A 206 16.69 11.19 13.48
C THR A 206 17.19 10.18 12.44
N PRO A 207 18.51 10.04 12.22
CA PRO A 207 19.06 9.13 11.22
C PRO A 207 18.62 7.67 11.39
N THR A 208 18.40 7.24 12.62
CA THR A 208 18.11 5.86 13.02
C THR A 208 16.60 5.54 13.03
N TYR A 209 15.73 6.44 12.57
CA TYR A 209 14.28 6.26 12.64
C TYR A 209 13.78 4.92 12.10
N PHE A 210 14.42 4.40 11.04
CA PHE A 210 14.08 3.12 10.43
C PHE A 210 14.99 1.95 10.85
N GLU A 211 16.07 2.19 11.62
CA GLU A 211 17.05 1.16 11.96
C GLU A 211 16.56 0.17 13.02
N GLU A 212 15.62 0.57 13.86
CA GLU A 212 15.09 -0.26 14.95
C GLU A 212 14.03 -1.26 14.47
N GLU A 213 13.56 -1.16 13.22
CA GLU A 213 12.52 -2.02 12.68
C GLU A 213 13.08 -3.40 12.33
N LYS A 214 12.58 -4.42 13.02
CA LYS A 214 12.84 -5.81 12.67
C LYS A 214 11.87 -6.23 11.57
N GLY A 215 12.36 -6.38 10.34
CA GLY A 215 11.54 -6.81 9.21
C GLY A 215 11.74 -5.96 7.97
N GLN A 216 10.86 -6.13 7.01
CA GLN A 216 10.87 -5.33 5.80
C GLN A 216 9.98 -4.09 5.99
N THR A 217 10.39 -2.97 5.39
CA THR A 217 9.66 -1.70 5.48
C THR A 217 8.94 -1.41 4.17
N ALA A 218 7.67 -1.02 4.27
CA ALA A 218 6.89 -0.51 3.16
C ALA A 218 6.36 0.89 3.54
N ILE A 219 6.60 1.87 2.68
CA ILE A 219 6.21 3.27 2.91
C ILE A 219 5.28 3.71 1.80
N LEU A 220 4.15 4.31 2.17
CA LEU A 220 3.25 5.00 1.25
C LEU A 220 3.21 6.48 1.61
N MET A 221 3.22 7.34 0.61
CA MET A 221 2.97 8.76 0.77
C MET A 221 2.16 9.33 -0.38
N SER A 222 1.02 9.95 -0.09
CA SER A 222 0.21 10.69 -1.07
C SER A 222 0.73 12.12 -1.18
N ASN A 223 1.96 12.26 -1.64
CA ASN A 223 2.79 13.48 -1.53
C ASN A 223 2.57 14.55 -2.61
N LEU A 224 1.51 14.46 -3.42
CA LEU A 224 1.22 15.46 -4.48
C LEU A 224 1.09 16.89 -3.94
N LEU A 225 0.61 17.04 -2.71
CA LEU A 225 0.41 18.32 -2.07
C LEU A 225 1.44 18.63 -0.98
N PHE A 226 2.44 17.78 -0.79
CA PHE A 226 3.51 18.08 0.14
C PHE A 226 4.31 19.30 -0.33
N PRO A 227 4.73 20.19 0.57
CA PRO A 227 5.65 21.27 0.23
C PRO A 227 6.92 20.73 -0.43
N LYS A 228 7.39 21.37 -1.50
CA LYS A 228 8.60 20.92 -2.21
C LYS A 228 9.83 20.74 -1.30
N PRO A 229 10.08 21.63 -0.30
CA PRO A 229 11.16 21.40 0.65
C PRO A 229 11.01 20.10 1.45
N LEU A 230 9.77 19.74 1.84
CA LEU A 230 9.51 18.48 2.52
C LEU A 230 9.75 17.28 1.59
N THR A 231 9.24 17.32 0.36
CA THR A 231 9.49 16.24 -0.63
C THR A 231 10.99 16.03 -0.85
N HIS A 232 11.77 17.12 -0.98
CA HIS A 232 13.23 17.03 -1.11
C HIS A 232 13.88 16.46 0.16
N PHE A 233 13.49 16.94 1.34
CA PHE A 233 14.00 16.40 2.60
C PHE A 233 13.73 14.89 2.73
N LEU A 234 12.50 14.45 2.40
CA LEU A 234 12.13 13.03 2.38
C LEU A 234 13.00 12.23 1.41
N SER A 235 13.22 12.74 0.20
CA SER A 235 14.05 12.06 -0.79
C SER A 235 15.47 11.81 -0.29
N GLU A 236 16.07 12.75 0.44
CA GLU A 236 17.41 12.57 1.03
C GLU A 236 17.39 11.59 2.23
N ARG A 237 16.39 11.71 3.10
CA ARG A 237 16.31 10.85 4.31
C ARG A 237 16.03 9.39 3.97
N LEU A 238 15.20 9.13 2.96
CA LEU A 238 14.82 7.77 2.58
C LEU A 238 15.96 6.99 1.88
N ARG A 239 17.06 7.65 1.51
CA ARG A 239 18.28 6.97 1.02
C ARG A 239 18.93 6.07 2.08
N SER A 240 18.73 6.36 3.36
CA SER A 240 19.28 5.58 4.47
C SER A 240 18.37 4.44 4.94
N THR A 241 17.22 4.22 4.29
CA THR A 241 16.34 3.10 4.65
C THR A 241 17.02 1.75 4.40
N PRO A 242 16.63 0.69 5.15
CA PRO A 242 17.17 -0.65 4.95
C PRO A 242 16.96 -1.18 3.53
N VAL A 243 17.86 -2.04 3.07
CA VAL A 243 17.73 -2.76 1.80
C VAL A 243 16.43 -3.54 1.78
N GLY A 244 15.71 -3.50 0.65
CA GLY A 244 14.39 -4.12 0.51
C GLY A 244 13.22 -3.21 0.92
N THR A 245 13.48 -2.00 1.44
CA THR A 245 12.42 -1.01 1.67
C THR A 245 11.75 -0.65 0.35
N ARG A 246 10.41 -0.63 0.35
CA ARG A 246 9.58 -0.26 -0.80
C ARG A 246 8.85 1.02 -0.50
N ILE A 247 9.02 2.02 -1.36
CA ILE A 247 8.50 3.37 -1.19
C ILE A 247 7.55 3.65 -2.34
N LEU A 248 6.26 3.85 -2.05
CA LEU A 248 5.26 4.30 -3.01
C LEU A 248 5.00 5.79 -2.81
N CYS A 249 5.11 6.55 -3.89
CA CYS A 249 4.81 7.99 -3.89
C CYS A 249 4.08 8.41 -5.17
N PHE A 250 3.41 9.56 -5.11
CA PHE A 250 2.63 10.12 -6.23
C PHE A 250 3.31 11.33 -6.89
N ASP A 251 4.21 12.01 -6.20
CA ASP A 251 5.18 12.96 -6.75
C ASP A 251 6.54 12.28 -6.66
N ASP A 252 7.23 12.13 -7.80
CA ASP A 252 8.46 11.34 -7.90
C ASP A 252 9.57 11.91 -7.00
N LEU A 253 10.07 11.08 -6.08
CA LEU A 253 11.17 11.46 -5.18
C LEU A 253 12.50 11.56 -5.91
N TYR A 254 12.69 10.75 -6.95
CA TYR A 254 13.93 10.63 -7.69
C TYR A 254 13.66 10.75 -9.20
N PRO A 255 13.38 11.97 -9.72
CA PRO A 255 12.99 12.17 -11.11
C PRO A 255 13.99 11.55 -12.08
N HIS A 256 13.58 10.56 -12.84
CA HIS A 256 14.44 9.71 -13.65
C HIS A 256 14.00 9.58 -15.12
N ALA A 257 12.97 10.33 -15.54
CA ALA A 257 12.44 10.29 -16.89
C ALA A 257 13.39 10.84 -17.96
N ARG A 258 14.37 11.66 -17.60
CA ARG A 258 15.31 12.28 -18.56
C ARG A 258 16.67 11.59 -18.49
N SER A 259 17.33 11.41 -19.63
CA SER A 259 18.67 10.82 -19.72
C SER A 259 19.73 11.51 -18.85
N VAL A 260 19.56 12.82 -18.61
CA VAL A 260 20.44 13.61 -17.74
C VAL A 260 20.25 13.30 -16.25
N ALA A 261 19.18 12.60 -15.87
CA ALA A 261 18.88 12.31 -14.46
C ALA A 261 19.98 11.48 -13.79
N THR A 262 20.52 10.48 -14.49
CA THR A 262 21.62 9.63 -14.00
C THR A 262 22.88 10.45 -13.65
N TYR A 263 23.15 11.53 -14.38
CA TYR A 263 24.29 12.41 -14.10
C TYR A 263 24.01 13.41 -12.98
N ARG A 264 22.73 13.78 -12.78
CA ARG A 264 22.34 14.73 -11.73
C ARG A 264 22.26 14.08 -10.35
N ASP A 265 21.83 12.85 -10.30
CA ASP A 265 21.67 12.10 -9.06
C ASP A 265 22.06 10.62 -9.25
N PRO A 266 23.35 10.34 -9.49
CA PRO A 266 23.82 8.96 -9.69
C PRO A 266 23.55 8.08 -8.47
N VAL A 267 23.59 8.65 -7.28
CA VAL A 267 23.37 7.93 -6.01
C VAL A 267 21.95 7.33 -5.94
N ALA A 268 20.93 8.06 -6.40
CA ALA A 268 19.58 7.50 -6.42
C ALA A 268 19.49 6.27 -7.33
N PHE A 269 20.16 6.28 -8.49
CA PHE A 269 20.20 5.14 -9.41
C PHE A 269 21.00 3.94 -8.89
N GLU A 270 22.00 4.18 -8.05
CA GLU A 270 22.72 3.10 -7.36
C GLU A 270 21.85 2.48 -6.27
N LEU A 271 21.14 3.31 -5.51
CA LEU A 271 20.42 2.92 -4.31
C LEU A 271 19.05 2.31 -4.58
N PHE A 272 18.36 2.71 -5.65
CA PHE A 272 16.98 2.32 -5.88
C PHE A 272 16.73 1.64 -7.23
N ASP A 273 15.87 0.64 -7.23
CA ASP A 273 15.14 0.20 -8.42
C ASP A 273 13.85 1.03 -8.50
N MET A 274 13.69 1.78 -9.60
CA MET A 274 12.63 2.77 -9.77
C MET A 274 11.65 2.28 -10.84
N LYS A 275 10.35 2.30 -10.54
CA LYS A 275 9.30 1.89 -11.47
C LYS A 275 8.17 2.88 -11.50
N ASP A 276 7.76 3.23 -12.71
CA ASP A 276 6.62 4.09 -13.01
C ASP A 276 5.37 3.27 -13.24
N TYR A 277 4.26 3.75 -12.70
CA TYR A 277 2.95 3.13 -12.79
C TYR A 277 1.89 4.13 -13.22
N LEU A 278 0.83 3.63 -13.85
CA LEU A 278 -0.37 4.40 -14.14
C LEU A 278 -1.57 3.76 -13.43
N TRP A 279 -2.26 4.56 -12.58
CA TRP A 279 -3.57 4.15 -12.08
C TRP A 279 -4.67 4.50 -13.08
N GLN A 280 -5.78 3.80 -13.01
CA GLN A 280 -6.98 4.05 -13.80
C GLN A 280 -8.03 4.82 -12.99
N GLU A 281 -9.14 5.19 -13.62
CA GLU A 281 -10.31 5.70 -12.91
C GLU A 281 -10.69 4.83 -11.70
N MET A 282 -11.44 5.35 -10.75
CA MET A 282 -11.85 4.67 -9.51
C MET A 282 -10.68 4.27 -8.60
N SER A 283 -9.52 4.93 -8.72
CA SER A 283 -8.35 4.65 -7.88
C SER A 283 -8.21 5.63 -6.72
N VAL A 284 -8.54 6.90 -6.94
CA VAL A 284 -8.29 7.99 -5.99
C VAL A 284 -9.49 8.92 -5.88
N GLU A 285 -9.66 9.59 -4.72
CA GLU A 285 -10.77 10.53 -4.49
C GLU A 285 -10.61 11.89 -5.21
N TRP A 286 -9.40 12.23 -5.64
CA TRP A 286 -9.11 13.58 -6.18
C TRP A 286 -9.11 13.66 -7.70
N CYS A 287 -9.15 12.54 -8.40
CA CYS A 287 -9.11 12.53 -9.86
C CYS A 287 -9.86 11.32 -10.41
N SER A 288 -10.71 11.56 -11.43
CA SER A 288 -11.41 10.50 -12.15
C SER A 288 -10.65 9.99 -13.39
N MET A 289 -9.55 10.65 -13.75
CA MET A 289 -8.70 10.23 -14.87
C MET A 289 -7.53 9.37 -14.38
N GLU A 290 -6.85 8.73 -15.32
CA GLU A 290 -5.59 8.06 -15.03
C GLU A 290 -4.51 9.05 -14.55
N GLY A 291 -3.54 8.56 -13.82
CA GLY A 291 -2.42 9.36 -13.36
C GLY A 291 -1.23 8.49 -12.97
N THR A 292 -0.12 9.13 -12.66
CA THR A 292 1.15 8.46 -12.39
C THR A 292 1.41 8.29 -10.90
N PHE A 293 2.06 7.18 -10.54
CA PHE A 293 2.68 6.97 -9.24
C PHE A 293 3.94 6.12 -9.41
N PHE A 294 4.76 6.10 -8.40
CA PHE A 294 6.10 5.53 -8.46
C PHE A 294 6.31 4.56 -7.31
N ILE A 295 7.02 3.47 -7.59
CA ILE A 295 7.51 2.56 -6.54
C ILE A 295 9.03 2.48 -6.66
N HIS A 296 9.71 2.91 -5.61
CA HIS A 296 11.15 2.83 -5.46
C HIS A 296 11.49 1.72 -4.46
N THR A 297 12.33 0.78 -4.88
CA THR A 297 12.77 -0.33 -4.01
C THR A 297 14.24 -0.16 -3.70
N ARG A 298 14.61 -0.13 -2.42
CA ARG A 298 15.98 0.01 -1.94
C ARG A 298 16.77 -1.26 -2.27
N LYS A 299 17.84 -1.11 -3.06
CA LYS A 299 18.78 -2.19 -3.44
C LYS A 299 19.77 -2.53 -2.36
#